data_49318101a7e9e0efcf3e829dde06e58b
#
_entry.id   49318101a7e9e0efcf3e829dde06e58b
#
_cell.length_a   1.000
_cell.length_b   1.000
_cell.length_c   1.000
_cell.angle_alpha   90.00
_cell.angle_beta   90.00
_cell.angle_gamma   90.00
#
_symmetry.space_group_name_H-M   'P 1'
#
loop_
_entity.id
_entity.type
_entity.pdbx_description
1 polymer ?
#
loop_
_entity_poly.entity_id
_entity_poly.type
_entity_poly.pdbx_seq_one_letter_code
_entity_poly.pdbx_strand_id
1 'polypeptide(L)'
;ISEETNFGETKLDSYEGKVVVIEVGMESLIRETKFDFMKRIIKKANDDKASAIVFDLNTPGGVAWYTEEIMLSDLQNLEIPTYSFVNPKAMSAGALIAIATDYIYMHEPSTIGAAAPVMGNGQDIPEAMLKKVLSDILATADDVARLKGHDPKIAKAFVDTKVELLFEMPIITAE
;
A
#
# COMPACT_ATOMS: atom_id res chain seq x y z
N ILE A 1 4.71 -16.38 -34.31
CA ILE A 1 4.14 -15.06 -34.64
C ILE A 1 3.50 -14.61 -33.34
N SER A 2 4.22 -13.81 -32.56
CA SER A 2 3.75 -13.21 -31.31
C SER A 2 2.93 -11.98 -31.70
N GLU A 3 1.61 -12.03 -31.53
CA GLU A 3 0.79 -10.82 -31.55
C GLU A 3 1.12 -9.99 -30.30
N GLU A 4 1.88 -8.92 -30.50
CA GLU A 4 1.95 -7.81 -29.56
C GLU A 4 0.54 -7.18 -29.52
N THR A 5 -0.22 -7.50 -28.48
CA THR A 5 -1.44 -6.75 -28.16
C THR A 5 -1.03 -5.34 -27.77
N ASN A 6 -1.11 -4.46 -28.74
CA ASN A 6 -0.96 -3.03 -28.56
C ASN A 6 -2.19 -2.55 -27.77
N PHE A 7 -2.06 -2.51 -26.43
CA PHE A 7 -3.03 -1.81 -25.60
C PHE A 7 -2.88 -0.33 -25.93
N GLY A 8 -3.72 0.12 -26.87
CA GLY A 8 -3.84 1.55 -27.14
C GLY A 8 -4.14 2.25 -25.83
N GLU A 9 -3.21 3.07 -25.37
CA GLU A 9 -3.44 4.01 -24.28
C GLU A 9 -4.62 4.88 -24.71
N THR A 10 -5.81 4.55 -24.25
CA THR A 10 -6.94 5.47 -24.30
C THR A 10 -6.56 6.58 -23.33
N LYS A 11 -5.91 7.62 -23.82
CA LYS A 11 -5.54 8.79 -23.07
C LYS A 11 -6.86 9.46 -22.65
N LEU A 12 -7.33 9.12 -21.46
CA LEU A 12 -8.48 9.79 -20.89
C LEU A 12 -8.09 11.25 -20.67
N ASP A 13 -8.79 12.15 -21.29
CA ASP A 13 -8.53 13.58 -21.18
C ASP A 13 -8.72 14.07 -19.74
N SER A 14 -9.65 13.45 -19.00
CA SER A 14 -9.90 13.76 -17.59
C SER A 14 -10.39 12.54 -16.79
N TYR A 15 -10.05 12.53 -15.49
CA TYR A 15 -10.57 11.60 -14.48
C TYR A 15 -11.71 12.21 -13.64
N GLU A 16 -12.16 13.41 -13.95
CA GLU A 16 -13.25 14.06 -13.22
C GLU A 16 -14.47 13.15 -13.09
N GLY A 17 -14.95 12.99 -11.85
CA GLY A 17 -16.11 12.15 -11.53
C GLY A 17 -15.91 10.64 -11.72
N LYS A 18 -14.71 10.17 -12.04
CA LYS A 18 -14.42 8.74 -12.26
C LYS A 18 -13.73 8.13 -11.04
N VAL A 19 -13.90 6.83 -10.88
CA VAL A 19 -13.08 6.03 -9.97
C VAL A 19 -11.85 5.55 -10.74
N VAL A 20 -10.67 5.88 -10.24
CA VAL A 20 -9.39 5.47 -10.82
C VAL A 20 -8.92 4.21 -10.10
N VAL A 21 -8.79 3.10 -10.84
CA VAL A 21 -8.27 1.85 -10.30
C VAL A 21 -6.81 1.69 -10.69
N ILE A 22 -5.94 1.50 -9.71
CA ILE A 22 -4.51 1.27 -9.87
C ILE A 22 -4.21 -0.18 -9.48
N GLU A 23 -3.90 -1.01 -10.47
CA GLU A 23 -3.51 -2.39 -10.22
C GLU A 23 -2.06 -2.45 -9.71
N VAL A 24 -1.87 -2.99 -8.50
CA VAL A 24 -0.57 -3.19 -7.86
C VAL A 24 -0.28 -4.69 -7.82
N GLY A 25 0.31 -5.18 -8.89
CA GLY A 25 0.64 -6.59 -9.09
C GLY A 25 2.04 -6.97 -8.63
N MET A 26 2.48 -8.15 -9.06
CA MET A 26 3.74 -8.80 -8.64
C MET A 26 5.01 -7.96 -8.87
N GLU A 27 5.04 -7.15 -9.92
CA GLU A 27 6.22 -6.35 -10.28
C GLU A 27 6.01 -4.83 -10.08
N SER A 28 4.84 -4.41 -9.63
CA SER A 28 4.49 -2.99 -9.58
C SER A 28 5.33 -2.20 -8.59
N LEU A 29 5.74 -2.82 -7.47
CA LEU A 29 6.51 -2.20 -6.41
C LEU A 29 8.03 -2.52 -6.47
N ILE A 30 8.53 -3.00 -7.61
CA ILE A 30 9.93 -3.35 -7.82
C ILE A 30 10.60 -2.42 -8.83
N ARG A 31 9.84 -1.95 -9.83
CA ARG A 31 10.37 -1.17 -10.96
C ARG A 31 10.10 0.32 -10.78
N GLU A 32 11.14 1.12 -10.84
CA GLU A 32 11.05 2.60 -10.77
C GLU A 32 10.02 3.17 -11.75
N THR A 33 10.02 2.70 -13.00
CA THR A 33 9.07 3.16 -14.01
C THR A 33 7.60 2.91 -13.64
N LYS A 34 7.32 1.87 -12.85
CA LYS A 34 5.97 1.60 -12.33
C LYS A 34 5.59 2.56 -11.20
N PHE A 35 6.54 2.89 -10.32
CA PHE A 35 6.34 3.92 -9.30
C PHE A 35 6.08 5.29 -9.94
N ASP A 36 6.88 5.69 -10.92
CA ASP A 36 6.68 6.95 -11.66
C ASP A 36 5.31 7.01 -12.35
N PHE A 37 4.89 5.89 -12.94
CA PHE A 37 3.57 5.78 -13.53
C PHE A 37 2.49 5.97 -12.46
N MET A 38 2.60 5.27 -11.35
CA MET A 38 1.64 5.33 -10.24
C MET A 38 1.53 6.75 -9.68
N LYS A 39 2.67 7.42 -9.42
CA LYS A 39 2.72 8.82 -8.95
C LYS A 39 2.01 9.77 -9.93
N ARG A 40 2.25 9.62 -11.23
CA ARG A 40 1.57 10.45 -12.25
C ARG A 40 0.06 10.23 -12.25
N ILE A 41 -0.40 8.98 -12.10
CA ILE A 41 -1.83 8.67 -12.06
C ILE A 41 -2.47 9.23 -10.79
N ILE A 42 -1.84 9.04 -9.63
CA ILE A 42 -2.32 9.58 -8.35
C ILE A 42 -2.45 11.11 -8.45
N LYS A 43 -1.39 11.78 -8.90
CA LYS A 43 -1.41 13.23 -9.06
C LYS A 43 -2.52 13.68 -10.01
N LYS A 44 -2.61 13.07 -11.21
CA LYS A 44 -3.64 13.42 -12.19
C LYS A 44 -5.06 13.18 -11.66
N ALA A 45 -5.28 12.07 -10.94
CA ALA A 45 -6.59 11.78 -10.34
C ALA A 45 -7.00 12.85 -9.32
N ASN A 46 -6.05 13.32 -8.51
CA ASN A 46 -6.30 14.40 -7.56
C ASN A 46 -6.55 15.74 -8.26
N ASP A 47 -5.70 16.12 -9.21
CA ASP A 47 -5.81 17.37 -9.97
C ASP A 47 -7.14 17.44 -10.75
N ASP A 48 -7.57 16.33 -11.33
CA ASP A 48 -8.82 16.21 -12.08
C ASP A 48 -10.05 16.05 -11.17
N LYS A 49 -9.89 15.95 -9.84
CA LYS A 49 -10.98 15.69 -8.89
C LYS A 49 -11.75 14.41 -9.21
N ALA A 50 -11.02 13.32 -9.38
CA ALA A 50 -11.62 12.01 -9.49
C ALA A 50 -12.52 11.71 -8.27
N SER A 51 -13.52 10.86 -8.44
CA SER A 51 -14.41 10.48 -7.32
C SER A 51 -13.68 9.66 -6.25
N ALA A 52 -12.68 8.86 -6.65
CA ALA A 52 -11.85 8.07 -5.76
C ALA A 52 -10.64 7.49 -6.49
N ILE A 53 -9.63 7.05 -5.70
CA ILE A 53 -8.58 6.13 -6.15
C ILE A 53 -8.76 4.80 -5.42
N VAL A 54 -8.70 3.69 -6.15
CA VAL A 54 -8.71 2.32 -5.61
C VAL A 54 -7.40 1.63 -5.98
N PHE A 55 -6.64 1.18 -4.99
CA PHE A 55 -5.49 0.31 -5.19
C PHE A 55 -5.95 -1.15 -5.12
N ASP A 56 -5.93 -1.85 -6.25
CA ASP A 56 -6.18 -3.29 -6.30
C ASP A 56 -4.85 -4.03 -6.05
N LEU A 57 -4.73 -4.60 -4.83
CA LEU A 57 -3.47 -5.10 -4.30
C LEU A 57 -3.38 -6.62 -4.44
N ASN A 58 -2.45 -7.07 -5.30
CA ASN A 58 -2.01 -8.46 -5.39
C ASN A 58 -0.48 -8.50 -5.50
N THR A 59 0.21 -8.18 -4.42
CA THR A 59 1.65 -7.95 -4.45
C THR A 59 2.39 -8.66 -3.32
N PRO A 60 3.59 -9.21 -3.58
CA PRO A 60 4.50 -9.70 -2.54
C PRO A 60 5.26 -8.57 -1.83
N GLY A 61 5.16 -7.34 -2.32
CA GLY A 61 5.91 -6.19 -1.84
C GLY A 61 6.89 -5.63 -2.87
N GLY A 62 7.86 -4.87 -2.40
CA GLY A 62 8.84 -4.21 -3.28
C GLY A 62 9.80 -3.28 -2.53
N VAL A 63 10.23 -2.22 -3.22
CA VAL A 63 11.29 -1.32 -2.78
C VAL A 63 10.78 -0.34 -1.73
N ALA A 64 11.38 -0.36 -0.54
CA ALA A 64 10.92 0.39 0.62
C ALA A 64 10.91 1.92 0.40
N TRP A 65 11.99 2.51 -0.09
CA TRP A 65 12.09 3.98 -0.25
C TRP A 65 11.11 4.56 -1.26
N TYR A 66 10.84 3.87 -2.39
CA TYR A 66 9.80 4.30 -3.33
C TYR A 66 8.42 4.21 -2.71
N THR A 67 8.17 3.17 -1.91
CA THR A 67 6.90 3.00 -1.20
C THR A 67 6.69 4.10 -0.19
N GLU A 68 7.71 4.43 0.59
CA GLU A 68 7.68 5.52 1.56
C GLU A 68 7.41 6.88 0.89
N GLU A 69 8.03 7.14 -0.26
CA GLU A 69 7.77 8.35 -1.04
C GLU A 69 6.30 8.46 -1.46
N ILE A 70 5.69 7.36 -1.95
CA ILE A 70 4.25 7.35 -2.29
C ILE A 70 3.40 7.60 -1.05
N MET A 71 3.69 6.94 0.07
CA MET A 71 2.93 7.10 1.31
C MET A 71 2.96 8.53 1.83
N LEU A 72 4.16 9.12 1.92
CA LEU A 72 4.36 10.43 2.55
C LEU A 72 4.11 11.61 1.62
N SER A 73 4.36 11.47 0.32
CA SER A 73 4.26 12.58 -0.62
C SER A 73 2.97 12.54 -1.41
N ASP A 74 2.61 11.37 -1.94
CA ASP A 74 1.53 11.27 -2.92
C ASP A 74 0.17 10.98 -2.28
N LEU A 75 0.11 10.13 -1.22
CA LEU A 75 -1.16 9.73 -0.60
C LEU A 75 -1.58 10.57 0.60
N GLN A 76 -0.63 11.21 1.27
CA GLN A 76 -0.88 11.93 2.51
C GLN A 76 -1.80 13.15 2.34
N ASN A 77 -1.65 13.87 1.23
CA ASN A 77 -2.29 15.17 1.00
C ASN A 77 -3.36 15.15 -0.10
N LEU A 78 -3.92 13.98 -0.41
CA LEU A 78 -4.98 13.89 -1.41
C LEU A 78 -6.29 14.46 -0.88
N GLU A 79 -7.00 15.19 -1.75
CA GLU A 79 -8.32 15.74 -1.46
C GLU A 79 -9.45 14.77 -1.80
N ILE A 80 -9.13 13.70 -2.51
CA ILE A 80 -10.08 12.66 -2.95
C ILE A 80 -9.90 11.38 -2.12
N PRO A 81 -10.98 10.63 -1.85
CA PRO A 81 -10.92 9.42 -1.04
C PRO A 81 -10.09 8.32 -1.71
N THR A 82 -9.33 7.60 -0.89
CA THR A 82 -8.47 6.50 -1.30
C THR A 82 -8.87 5.19 -0.66
N TYR A 83 -8.85 4.12 -1.45
CA TYR A 83 -9.25 2.78 -1.04
C TYR A 83 -8.17 1.78 -1.41
N SER A 84 -7.92 0.82 -0.53
CA SER A 84 -7.17 -0.39 -0.87
C SER A 84 -8.11 -1.58 -0.87
N PHE A 85 -8.05 -2.37 -1.94
CA PHE A 85 -8.72 -3.66 -2.06
C PHE A 85 -7.66 -4.76 -2.13
N VAL A 86 -7.57 -5.57 -1.07
CA VAL A 86 -6.59 -6.66 -0.98
C VAL A 86 -7.17 -7.92 -1.62
N ASN A 87 -6.57 -8.36 -2.75
CA ASN A 87 -7.09 -9.49 -3.52
C ASN A 87 -5.99 -10.23 -4.31
N PRO A 88 -5.41 -11.33 -3.82
CA PRO A 88 -5.60 -11.92 -2.49
C PRO A 88 -4.54 -11.50 -1.47
N LYS A 89 -3.55 -10.67 -1.82
CA LYS A 89 -2.47 -10.33 -0.89
C LYS A 89 -1.90 -8.92 -1.05
N ALA A 90 -1.61 -8.31 0.09
CA ALA A 90 -0.85 -7.07 0.20
C ALA A 90 0.30 -7.27 1.19
N MET A 91 1.44 -7.78 0.70
CA MET A 91 2.58 -8.09 1.54
C MET A 91 3.62 -6.98 1.50
N SER A 92 4.37 -6.81 2.62
CA SER A 92 5.50 -5.89 2.70
C SER A 92 5.12 -4.46 2.28
N ALA A 93 5.77 -3.91 1.25
CA ALA A 93 5.44 -2.60 0.67
C ALA A 93 3.94 -2.45 0.31
N GLY A 94 3.26 -3.52 -0.09
CA GLY A 94 1.82 -3.51 -0.37
C GLY A 94 0.98 -3.26 0.87
N ALA A 95 1.37 -3.79 2.03
CA ALA A 95 0.70 -3.52 3.30
C ALA A 95 0.90 -2.06 3.76
N LEU A 96 2.08 -1.50 3.49
CA LEU A 96 2.37 -0.10 3.77
C LEU A 96 1.56 0.85 2.89
N ILE A 97 1.39 0.54 1.60
CA ILE A 97 0.49 1.29 0.72
C ILE A 97 -0.95 1.20 1.23
N ALA A 98 -1.40 0.00 1.63
CA ALA A 98 -2.75 -0.16 2.15
C ALA A 98 -3.02 0.72 3.37
N ILE A 99 -2.09 0.76 4.35
CA ILE A 99 -2.26 1.59 5.55
C ILE A 99 -2.22 3.10 5.23
N ALA A 100 -1.70 3.49 4.08
CA ALA A 100 -1.66 4.88 3.60
C ALA A 100 -2.92 5.31 2.84
N THR A 101 -3.89 4.43 2.64
CA THR A 101 -5.21 4.77 2.09
C THR A 101 -6.23 5.02 3.20
N ASP A 102 -7.33 5.71 2.89
CA ASP A 102 -8.36 6.06 3.88
C ASP A 102 -9.19 4.84 4.30
N TYR A 103 -9.35 3.84 3.39
CA TYR A 103 -10.15 2.65 3.65
C TYR A 103 -9.47 1.40 3.12
N ILE A 104 -9.54 0.31 3.89
CA ILE A 104 -8.98 -1.00 3.52
C ILE A 104 -10.09 -2.04 3.48
N TYR A 105 -10.26 -2.67 2.33
CA TYR A 105 -11.17 -3.79 2.12
C TYR A 105 -10.38 -5.03 1.71
N MET A 106 -10.81 -6.19 2.17
CA MET A 106 -10.13 -7.45 1.90
C MET A 106 -11.11 -8.45 1.31
N HIS A 107 -10.72 -9.07 0.18
CA HIS A 107 -11.43 -10.24 -0.34
C HIS A 107 -11.18 -11.46 0.55
N GLU A 108 -12.10 -12.38 0.63
CA GLU A 108 -11.94 -13.62 1.39
C GLU A 108 -11.56 -14.79 0.43
N PRO A 109 -10.48 -15.55 0.67
CA PRO A 109 -9.43 -15.34 1.68
C PRO A 109 -8.33 -14.39 1.17
N SER A 110 -7.87 -13.47 2.00
CA SER A 110 -6.73 -12.62 1.66
C SER A 110 -5.83 -12.36 2.87
N THR A 111 -4.61 -11.89 2.59
CA THR A 111 -3.60 -11.62 3.62
C THR A 111 -2.97 -10.26 3.43
N ILE A 112 -2.65 -9.60 4.55
CA ILE A 112 -1.98 -8.30 4.60
C ILE A 112 -0.92 -8.29 5.70
N GLY A 113 0.23 -7.64 5.48
CA GLY A 113 1.28 -7.48 6.49
C GLY A 113 2.66 -7.89 6.00
N ALA A 114 3.47 -8.52 6.90
CA ALA A 114 4.84 -8.97 6.64
C ALA A 114 5.75 -7.86 6.07
N ALA A 115 5.69 -6.65 6.65
CA ALA A 115 6.44 -5.49 6.20
C ALA A 115 7.78 -5.28 6.95
N ALA A 116 8.28 -6.31 7.63
CA ALA A 116 9.61 -6.28 8.22
C ALA A 116 10.67 -6.08 7.12
N PRO A 117 11.65 -5.17 7.31
CA PRO A 117 12.66 -4.90 6.30
C PRO A 117 13.58 -6.10 6.09
N VAL A 118 13.88 -6.39 4.82
CA VAL A 118 14.83 -7.41 4.40
C VAL A 118 15.77 -6.85 3.33
N MET A 119 16.98 -7.41 3.23
CA MET A 119 17.89 -7.05 2.12
C MET A 119 17.42 -7.70 0.83
N GLY A 120 17.42 -6.92 -0.27
CA GLY A 120 16.98 -7.41 -1.58
C GLY A 120 17.86 -8.52 -2.18
N ASN A 121 19.07 -8.75 -1.63
CA ASN A 121 20.00 -9.81 -2.02
C ASN A 121 19.88 -11.07 -1.15
N GLY A 122 18.91 -11.13 -0.23
CA GLY A 122 18.72 -12.26 0.69
C GLY A 122 19.73 -12.36 1.84
N GLN A 123 20.61 -11.36 2.01
CA GLN A 123 21.52 -11.29 3.14
C GLN A 123 20.82 -10.69 4.38
N ASP A 124 21.31 -11.05 5.57
CA ASP A 124 20.84 -10.44 6.80
C ASP A 124 21.30 -8.97 6.89
N ILE A 125 20.39 -8.11 7.32
CA ILE A 125 20.74 -6.72 7.63
C ILE A 125 21.57 -6.71 8.93
N PRO A 126 22.75 -6.05 8.98
CA PRO A 126 23.49 -5.89 10.23
C PRO A 126 22.61 -5.30 11.34
N GLU A 127 22.68 -5.83 12.56
CA GLU A 127 21.78 -5.52 13.67
C GLU A 127 21.63 -4.00 13.93
N ALA A 128 22.74 -3.26 13.90
CA ALA A 128 22.72 -1.81 14.12
C ALA A 128 21.97 -1.06 13.00
N MET A 129 22.09 -1.53 11.75
CA MET A 129 21.39 -0.97 10.60
C MET A 129 19.92 -1.37 10.63
N LEU A 130 19.62 -2.63 10.97
CA LEU A 130 18.25 -3.13 11.09
C LEU A 130 17.46 -2.31 12.13
N LYS A 131 18.03 -2.03 13.30
CA LYS A 131 17.38 -1.20 14.32
C LYS A 131 17.03 0.19 13.80
N LYS A 132 17.92 0.81 13.04
CA LYS A 132 17.68 2.14 12.46
C LYS A 132 16.57 2.10 11.42
N VAL A 133 16.65 1.19 10.45
CA VAL A 133 15.65 1.04 9.37
C VAL A 133 14.29 0.67 9.96
N LEU A 134 14.24 -0.26 10.91
CA LEU A 134 13.01 -0.66 11.57
C LEU A 134 12.35 0.51 12.32
N SER A 135 13.17 1.32 13.04
CA SER A 135 12.65 2.49 13.74
C SER A 135 12.05 3.52 12.81
N ASP A 136 12.64 3.73 11.65
CA ASP A 136 12.18 4.66 10.62
C ASP A 136 10.84 4.20 10.01
N ILE A 137 10.78 2.95 9.56
CA ILE A 137 9.56 2.37 9.00
C ILE A 137 8.42 2.34 10.04
N LEU A 138 8.73 2.01 11.30
CA LEU A 138 7.73 2.00 12.37
C LEU A 138 7.17 3.40 12.65
N ALA A 139 8.03 4.42 12.67
CA ALA A 139 7.59 5.80 12.86
C ALA A 139 6.69 6.25 11.70
N THR A 140 7.14 6.04 10.46
CA THR A 140 6.36 6.36 9.25
C THR A 140 5.00 5.64 9.24
N ALA A 141 4.98 4.33 9.51
CA ALA A 141 3.76 3.55 9.52
C ALA A 141 2.78 3.99 10.63
N ASP A 142 3.30 4.34 11.82
CA ASP A 142 2.49 4.87 12.93
C ASP A 142 1.84 6.21 12.57
N ASP A 143 2.63 7.14 12.05
CA ASP A 143 2.16 8.49 11.69
C ASP A 143 1.13 8.43 10.56
N VAL A 144 1.40 7.66 9.51
CA VAL A 144 0.47 7.50 8.38
C VAL A 144 -0.81 6.81 8.81
N ALA A 145 -0.74 5.76 9.64
CA ALA A 145 -1.92 5.09 10.16
C ALA A 145 -2.83 6.06 10.94
N ARG A 146 -2.25 6.88 11.82
CA ARG A 146 -3.00 7.90 12.57
C ARG A 146 -3.65 8.92 11.65
N LEU A 147 -2.91 9.41 10.66
CA LEU A 147 -3.41 10.39 9.70
C LEU A 147 -4.62 9.85 8.92
N LYS A 148 -4.57 8.58 8.54
CA LYS A 148 -5.63 7.91 7.77
C LYS A 148 -6.75 7.30 8.64
N GLY A 149 -6.68 7.45 9.96
CA GLY A 149 -7.70 6.97 10.89
C GLY A 149 -7.65 5.47 11.19
N HIS A 150 -6.54 4.81 10.87
CA HIS A 150 -6.29 3.41 11.23
C HIS A 150 -5.69 3.29 12.62
N ASP A 151 -5.84 2.12 13.26
CA ASP A 151 -5.15 1.84 14.53
C ASP A 151 -3.64 1.65 14.28
N PRO A 152 -2.78 2.51 14.86
CA PRO A 152 -1.33 2.41 14.68
C PRO A 152 -0.73 1.08 15.17
N LYS A 153 -1.42 0.38 16.08
CA LYS A 153 -0.98 -0.95 16.54
C LYS A 153 -1.01 -1.97 15.41
N ILE A 154 -1.99 -1.87 14.50
CA ILE A 154 -2.07 -2.74 13.31
C ILE A 154 -0.88 -2.45 12.38
N ALA A 155 -0.59 -1.18 12.11
CA ALA A 155 0.56 -0.78 11.30
C ALA A 155 1.88 -1.29 11.89
N LYS A 156 2.05 -1.19 13.22
CA LYS A 156 3.23 -1.73 13.92
C LYS A 156 3.33 -3.25 13.81
N ALA A 157 2.21 -3.97 13.94
CA ALA A 157 2.19 -5.42 13.79
C ALA A 157 2.52 -5.89 12.37
N PHE A 158 2.30 -5.06 11.35
CA PHE A 158 2.76 -5.36 9.99
C PHE A 158 4.29 -5.35 9.87
N VAL A 159 4.96 -4.49 10.64
CA VAL A 159 6.41 -4.20 10.52
C VAL A 159 7.24 -4.93 11.56
N ASP A 160 6.79 -4.99 12.82
CA ASP A 160 7.55 -5.61 13.92
C ASP A 160 6.97 -6.98 14.27
N THR A 161 7.73 -8.02 13.99
CA THR A 161 7.35 -9.42 14.27
C THR A 161 7.21 -9.75 15.76
N LYS A 162 7.61 -8.85 16.67
CA LYS A 162 7.46 -9.00 18.12
C LYS A 162 6.14 -8.43 18.65
N VAL A 163 5.40 -7.71 17.81
CA VAL A 163 4.10 -7.13 18.17
C VAL A 163 3.01 -8.17 17.98
N GLU A 164 2.33 -8.53 19.06
CA GLU A 164 1.15 -9.37 19.05
C GLU A 164 -0.08 -8.51 19.35
N LEU A 165 -1.13 -8.67 18.54
CA LEU A 165 -2.41 -8.00 18.76
C LEU A 165 -3.45 -9.02 19.23
N LEU A 166 -4.03 -8.74 20.39
CA LEU A 166 -5.14 -9.50 20.93
C LEU A 166 -6.43 -8.70 20.75
N PHE A 167 -7.42 -9.31 20.11
CA PHE A 167 -8.74 -8.74 19.94
C PHE A 167 -9.72 -9.45 20.87
N GLU A 168 -10.40 -8.69 21.74
CA GLU A 168 -11.53 -9.20 22.48
C GLU A 168 -12.77 -9.16 21.57
N MET A 169 -13.28 -10.32 21.21
CA MET A 169 -14.55 -10.42 20.50
C MET A 169 -15.66 -10.64 21.53
N PRO A 170 -16.72 -9.84 21.52
CA PRO A 170 -17.87 -10.12 22.36
C PRO A 170 -18.48 -11.45 21.94
N ILE A 171 -18.65 -12.37 22.90
CA ILE A 171 -19.39 -13.61 22.66
C ILE A 171 -20.87 -13.20 22.64
N ILE A 172 -21.46 -13.21 21.45
CA ILE A 172 -22.90 -13.07 21.31
C ILE A 172 -23.48 -14.47 21.56
N THR A 173 -24.00 -14.69 22.76
CA THR A 173 -24.86 -15.87 23.03
C THR A 173 -26.21 -15.57 22.44
N ALA A 174 -26.67 -16.39 21.50
CA ALA A 174 -28.07 -16.39 21.12
C ALA A 174 -28.87 -16.93 22.30
N GLU A 175 -29.69 -16.07 22.92
CA GLU A 175 -30.79 -16.47 23.81
C GLU A 175 -32.03 -16.84 22.99
#